data_6960ac6fec75654afe58186fe93f6ed1
#
_entry.id   6960ac6fec75654afe58186fe93f6ed1
#
_cell.length_a   1.000
_cell.length_b   1.000
_cell.length_c   1.000
_cell.angle_alpha   90.00
_cell.angle_beta   90.00
_cell.angle_gamma   90.00
#
_symmetry.space_group_name_H-M   'P 1'
#
loop_
_entity.id
_entity.type
_entity.pdbx_description
1 polymer ?
#
loop_
_entity_poly.entity_id
_entity_poly.type
_entity_poly.pdbx_seq_one_letter_code
_entity_poly.pdbx_strand_id
1 'polypeptide(L)'
;MGPGDFPTKPQGRRRPRRKGRATKDAERRAIAKANAKPVRPPRGPMPGFAVLHVDGGARGAPGPAAIGYLLQDEEGVRIAEYAEAIGTTSAAEAEYRALLAGLTRAYELGLRRVSARSDSRLLIAHVDGERNIRSPRLIELEADITDMRMRIGTVLFEWIPAVANGEAHRLVAKALESPQ
;
A
#
# COMPACT_ATOMS: atom_id res chain seq x y z
N MET A 1 23.99 -77.17 20.16
CA MET A 1 23.73 -76.15 19.15
C MET A 1 22.64 -75.23 19.69
N GLY A 2 23.02 -74.07 20.22
CA GLY A 2 22.11 -73.07 20.77
C GLY A 2 21.75 -72.04 19.72
N PRO A 3 20.56 -71.40 19.76
CA PRO A 3 20.13 -70.44 18.78
C PRO A 3 20.80 -69.08 19.00
N GLY A 4 21.21 -68.49 17.85
CA GLY A 4 22.02 -67.30 17.78
C GLY A 4 21.33 -66.01 18.27
N ASP A 5 22.15 -65.24 18.96
CA ASP A 5 21.88 -63.84 19.36
C ASP A 5 21.85 -62.95 18.14
N PHE A 6 20.70 -62.33 17.87
CA PHE A 6 20.58 -61.21 16.91
C PHE A 6 20.77 -59.90 17.63
N PRO A 7 21.64 -59.01 17.16
CA PRO A 7 21.82 -57.69 17.79
C PRO A 7 20.61 -56.80 17.51
N THR A 8 20.01 -56.27 18.58
CA THR A 8 18.96 -55.28 18.56
C THR A 8 19.46 -53.95 18.00
N LYS A 9 18.78 -53.42 16.96
CA LYS A 9 19.04 -52.09 16.39
C LYS A 9 18.90 -50.98 17.44
N PRO A 10 19.81 -50.00 17.48
CA PRO A 10 19.68 -48.88 18.39
C PRO A 10 18.48 -47.99 17.98
N GLN A 11 17.60 -47.74 18.96
CA GLN A 11 16.48 -46.80 18.80
C GLN A 11 17.01 -45.39 18.52
N GLY A 12 16.63 -44.84 17.36
CA GLY A 12 17.00 -43.52 16.94
C GLY A 12 16.54 -42.45 17.95
N ARG A 13 17.48 -41.70 18.48
CA ARG A 13 17.21 -40.52 19.32
C ARG A 13 16.40 -39.52 18.50
N ARG A 14 15.12 -39.28 18.85
CA ARG A 14 14.28 -38.22 18.31
C ARG A 14 14.94 -36.88 18.61
N ARG A 15 15.35 -36.16 17.56
CA ARG A 15 15.84 -34.79 17.69
C ARG A 15 14.73 -33.90 18.25
N PRO A 16 15.00 -33.02 19.23
CA PRO A 16 13.99 -32.11 19.78
C PRO A 16 13.52 -31.17 18.68
N ARG A 17 12.19 -31.08 18.47
CA ARG A 17 11.57 -30.14 17.58
C ARG A 17 11.99 -28.70 17.97
N ARG A 18 12.59 -27.95 17.03
CA ARG A 18 12.93 -26.53 17.19
C ARG A 18 11.66 -25.70 17.43
N LYS A 19 11.24 -25.55 18.68
CA LYS A 19 10.15 -24.63 19.10
C LYS A 19 10.54 -23.15 19.06
N GLY A 20 11.74 -22.78 18.61
CA GLY A 20 12.29 -21.44 18.77
C GLY A 20 12.02 -20.44 17.65
N ARG A 21 11.47 -20.85 16.49
CA ARG A 21 11.28 -19.93 15.36
C ARG A 21 9.95 -19.20 15.43
N ALA A 22 8.88 -19.90 15.78
CA ALA A 22 7.53 -19.34 15.90
C ALA A 22 7.41 -18.30 17.05
N THR A 23 8.13 -18.51 18.16
CA THR A 23 8.14 -17.59 19.31
C THR A 23 8.90 -16.30 19.00
N LYS A 24 10.03 -16.36 18.29
CA LYS A 24 10.79 -15.18 17.88
C LYS A 24 10.04 -14.32 16.86
N ASP A 25 9.30 -14.93 15.96
CA ASP A 25 8.48 -14.19 14.98
C ASP A 25 7.25 -13.54 15.64
N ALA A 26 6.65 -14.19 16.65
CA ALA A 26 5.58 -13.61 17.46
C ALA A 26 6.09 -12.43 18.32
N GLU A 27 7.26 -12.56 18.93
CA GLU A 27 7.91 -11.49 19.68
C GLU A 27 8.29 -10.29 18.79
N ARG A 28 8.87 -10.54 17.62
CA ARG A 28 9.16 -9.48 16.64
C ARG A 28 7.89 -8.75 16.16
N ARG A 29 6.79 -9.48 15.93
CA ARG A 29 5.49 -8.89 15.59
C ARG A 29 4.90 -8.07 16.75
N ALA A 30 5.03 -8.53 17.97
CA ALA A 30 4.57 -7.83 19.17
C ALA A 30 5.39 -6.54 19.40
N ILE A 31 6.72 -6.58 19.25
CA ILE A 31 7.59 -5.41 19.35
C ILE A 31 7.30 -4.41 18.21
N ALA A 32 7.11 -4.91 16.97
CA ALA A 32 6.74 -4.06 15.84
C ALA A 32 5.37 -3.40 16.04
N LYS A 33 4.41 -4.10 16.65
CA LYS A 33 3.09 -3.57 16.99
C LYS A 33 3.14 -2.56 18.14
N ALA A 34 4.00 -2.79 19.14
CA ALA A 34 4.18 -1.89 20.28
C ALA A 34 4.93 -0.59 19.89
N ASN A 35 5.84 -0.68 18.92
CA ASN A 35 6.60 0.47 18.38
C ASN A 35 5.90 1.16 17.19
N ALA A 36 4.73 0.67 16.76
CA ALA A 36 3.94 1.37 15.77
C ALA A 36 3.49 2.72 16.36
N LYS A 37 3.94 3.82 15.76
CA LYS A 37 3.43 5.16 16.12
C LYS A 37 1.90 5.10 16.13
N PRO A 38 1.22 5.74 17.10
CA PRO A 38 -0.22 5.77 17.12
C PRO A 38 -0.75 6.29 15.78
N VAL A 39 -1.57 5.48 15.12
CA VAL A 39 -2.23 5.87 13.88
C VAL A 39 -3.16 7.03 14.22
N ARG A 40 -2.80 8.22 13.75
CA ARG A 40 -3.73 9.35 13.86
C ARG A 40 -5.01 8.97 13.11
N PRO A 41 -6.19 9.17 13.72
CA PRO A 41 -7.44 9.00 12.98
C PRO A 41 -7.40 9.88 11.72
N PRO A 42 -8.02 9.43 10.60
CA PRO A 42 -8.10 10.27 9.42
C PRO A 42 -8.66 11.63 9.82
N ARG A 43 -8.00 12.69 9.39
CA ARG A 43 -8.52 14.03 9.59
C ARG A 43 -9.84 14.12 8.84
N GLY A 44 -10.85 14.69 9.47
CA GLY A 44 -12.09 15.06 8.80
C GLY A 44 -11.84 16.02 7.61
N PRO A 45 -12.89 16.54 6.96
CA PRO A 45 -12.75 17.59 5.96
C PRO A 45 -11.89 18.72 6.52
N MET A 46 -10.88 19.13 5.78
CA MET A 46 -10.00 20.24 6.15
C MET A 46 -10.38 21.45 5.33
N PRO A 47 -10.86 22.56 5.96
CA PRO A 47 -11.22 23.76 5.21
C PRO A 47 -10.11 24.22 4.26
N GLY A 48 -10.45 24.47 3.01
CA GLY A 48 -9.53 24.86 1.95
C GLY A 48 -8.64 23.75 1.38
N PHE A 49 -8.91 22.49 1.71
CA PHE A 49 -8.24 21.34 1.07
C PHE A 49 -9.21 20.48 0.28
N ALA A 50 -8.89 20.23 -0.98
CA ALA A 50 -9.50 19.13 -1.69
C ALA A 50 -9.01 17.79 -1.13
N VAL A 51 -9.85 16.76 -1.17
CA VAL A 51 -9.53 15.42 -0.68
C VAL A 51 -9.39 14.46 -1.86
N LEU A 52 -8.22 13.87 -1.99
CA LEU A 52 -7.89 12.88 -3.00
C LEU A 52 -7.75 11.50 -2.35
N HIS A 53 -8.64 10.58 -2.68
CA HIS A 53 -8.54 9.17 -2.34
C HIS A 53 -7.93 8.40 -3.52
N VAL A 54 -6.90 7.60 -3.26
CA VAL A 54 -6.21 6.81 -4.29
C VAL A 54 -6.10 5.36 -3.86
N ASP A 55 -6.15 4.47 -4.85
CA ASP A 55 -5.88 3.05 -4.70
C ASP A 55 -5.26 2.48 -5.97
N GLY A 56 -4.40 1.49 -5.82
CA GLY A 56 -3.81 0.74 -6.89
C GLY A 56 -3.72 -0.74 -6.52
N GLY A 57 -4.08 -1.62 -7.44
CA GLY A 57 -4.07 -3.05 -7.19
C GLY A 57 -3.56 -3.87 -8.35
N ALA A 58 -3.10 -5.08 -8.05
CA ALA A 58 -2.70 -6.06 -9.05
C ALA A 58 -3.17 -7.47 -8.66
N ARG A 59 -3.59 -8.26 -9.65
CA ARG A 59 -3.93 -9.68 -9.49
C ARG A 59 -2.67 -10.52 -9.75
N GLY A 60 -1.79 -10.57 -8.75
CA GLY A 60 -0.50 -11.27 -8.82
C GLY A 60 0.67 -10.37 -8.48
N ALA A 61 1.89 -10.92 -8.53
CA ALA A 61 3.10 -10.19 -8.14
C ALA A 61 4.28 -10.49 -9.11
N PRO A 62 4.33 -9.91 -10.33
CA PRO A 62 3.40 -8.99 -10.98
C PRO A 62 2.16 -9.67 -11.58
N GLY A 63 1.15 -8.86 -11.96
CA GLY A 63 -0.08 -9.34 -12.61
C GLY A 63 -0.89 -8.20 -13.21
N PRO A 64 -2.05 -8.52 -13.82
CA PRO A 64 -2.99 -7.51 -14.30
C PRO A 64 -3.28 -6.50 -13.19
N ALA A 65 -3.08 -5.22 -13.48
CA ALA A 65 -3.12 -4.15 -12.50
C ALA A 65 -4.04 -3.02 -12.95
N ALA A 66 -4.58 -2.29 -11.98
CA ALA A 66 -5.40 -1.13 -12.21
C ALA A 66 -5.13 -0.06 -11.16
N ILE A 67 -5.49 1.17 -11.53
CA ILE A 67 -5.46 2.35 -10.68
C ILE A 67 -6.86 2.93 -10.53
N GLY A 68 -7.10 3.63 -9.42
CA GLY A 68 -8.33 4.38 -9.21
C GLY A 68 -8.10 5.57 -8.30
N TYR A 69 -8.80 6.67 -8.57
CA TYR A 69 -8.86 7.80 -7.66
C TYR A 69 -10.23 8.46 -7.64
N LEU A 70 -10.52 9.09 -6.52
CA LEU A 70 -11.66 9.95 -6.29
C LEU A 70 -11.17 11.28 -5.74
N LEU A 71 -11.55 12.39 -6.35
CA LEU A 71 -11.24 13.75 -5.92
C LEU A 71 -12.50 14.47 -5.49
N GLN A 72 -12.48 15.05 -4.32
CA GLN A 72 -13.58 15.82 -3.73
C GLN A 72 -13.08 17.24 -3.40
N ASP A 73 -13.96 18.22 -3.46
CA ASP A 73 -13.68 19.56 -2.94
C ASP A 73 -13.69 19.60 -1.39
N GLU A 74 -13.52 20.78 -0.82
CA GLU A 74 -13.50 20.98 0.64
C GLU A 74 -14.86 20.70 1.30
N GLU A 75 -15.95 20.76 0.56
CA GLU A 75 -17.31 20.44 0.99
C GLU A 75 -17.62 18.94 0.86
N GLY A 76 -16.70 18.16 0.28
CA GLY A 76 -16.86 16.72 0.05
C GLY A 76 -17.64 16.40 -1.24
N VAL A 77 -17.87 17.37 -2.10
CA VAL A 77 -18.52 17.16 -3.40
C VAL A 77 -17.50 16.51 -4.36
N ARG A 78 -17.89 15.45 -5.03
CA ARG A 78 -17.06 14.77 -6.02
C ARG A 78 -16.85 15.67 -7.24
N ILE A 79 -15.59 16.00 -7.54
CA ILE A 79 -15.19 16.84 -8.66
C ILE A 79 -14.45 16.08 -9.76
N ALA A 80 -13.89 14.91 -9.44
CA ALA A 80 -13.34 13.99 -10.43
C ALA A 80 -13.29 12.55 -9.87
N GLU A 81 -13.42 11.58 -10.76
CA GLU A 81 -13.11 10.17 -10.49
C GLU A 81 -12.49 9.52 -11.72
N TYR A 82 -11.69 8.51 -11.51
CA TYR A 82 -11.01 7.80 -12.59
C TYR A 82 -10.70 6.36 -12.18
N ALA A 83 -10.74 5.47 -13.15
CA ALA A 83 -10.29 4.10 -13.00
C ALA A 83 -9.78 3.57 -14.34
N GLU A 84 -8.63 2.91 -14.34
CA GLU A 84 -7.98 2.38 -15.54
C GLU A 84 -7.23 1.09 -15.24
N ALA A 85 -7.34 0.12 -16.15
CA ALA A 85 -6.45 -1.03 -16.20
C ALA A 85 -5.11 -0.63 -16.85
N ILE A 86 -4.00 -0.82 -16.13
CA ILE A 86 -2.68 -0.31 -16.51
C ILE A 86 -1.71 -1.39 -17.03
N GLY A 87 -2.26 -2.54 -17.47
CA GLY A 87 -1.48 -3.69 -17.91
C GLY A 87 -0.92 -4.51 -16.75
N THR A 88 0.23 -5.15 -16.95
CA THR A 88 0.85 -6.03 -15.94
C THR A 88 1.93 -5.30 -15.17
N THR A 89 1.73 -5.16 -13.86
CA THR A 89 2.72 -4.58 -12.95
C THR A 89 2.54 -5.08 -11.51
N SER A 90 3.32 -4.57 -10.56
CA SER A 90 3.17 -4.85 -9.14
C SER A 90 2.08 -3.98 -8.49
N ALA A 91 1.46 -4.46 -7.41
CA ALA A 91 0.52 -3.66 -6.63
C ALA A 91 1.17 -2.36 -6.12
N ALA A 92 2.43 -2.42 -5.67
CA ALA A 92 3.15 -1.23 -5.23
C ALA A 92 3.30 -0.19 -6.34
N GLU A 93 3.62 -0.58 -7.57
CA GLU A 93 3.70 0.35 -8.70
C GLU A 93 2.33 0.94 -9.04
N ALA A 94 1.26 0.13 -9.00
CA ALA A 94 -0.10 0.59 -9.23
C ALA A 94 -0.52 1.67 -8.21
N GLU A 95 -0.18 1.50 -6.94
CA GLU A 95 -0.42 2.48 -5.87
C GLU A 95 0.24 3.84 -6.17
N TYR A 96 1.52 3.83 -6.58
CA TYR A 96 2.23 5.06 -6.95
C TYR A 96 1.63 5.73 -8.19
N ARG A 97 1.28 4.95 -9.20
CA ARG A 97 0.62 5.47 -10.41
C ARG A 97 -0.75 6.08 -10.10
N ALA A 98 -1.53 5.47 -9.21
CA ALA A 98 -2.80 6.03 -8.76
C ALA A 98 -2.62 7.39 -8.09
N LEU A 99 -1.64 7.53 -7.20
CA LEU A 99 -1.33 8.79 -6.54
C LEU A 99 -0.88 9.85 -7.54
N LEU A 100 0.04 9.52 -8.44
CA LEU A 100 0.53 10.43 -9.47
C LEU A 100 -0.62 10.90 -10.38
N ALA A 101 -1.47 9.99 -10.85
CA ALA A 101 -2.62 10.32 -11.70
C ALA A 101 -3.61 11.27 -10.99
N GLY A 102 -3.93 10.99 -9.73
CA GLY A 102 -4.81 11.83 -8.93
C GLY A 102 -4.23 13.22 -8.65
N LEU A 103 -2.93 13.32 -8.33
CA LEU A 103 -2.25 14.62 -8.15
C LEU A 103 -2.16 15.40 -9.46
N THR A 104 -1.89 14.73 -10.58
CA THR A 104 -1.90 15.37 -11.91
C THR A 104 -3.27 15.98 -12.20
N ARG A 105 -4.34 15.24 -11.93
CA ARG A 105 -5.71 15.75 -12.13
C ARG A 105 -6.02 16.92 -11.21
N ALA A 106 -5.58 16.86 -9.94
CA ALA A 106 -5.75 17.97 -9.01
C ALA A 106 -5.04 19.24 -9.50
N TYR A 107 -3.83 19.11 -10.03
CA TYR A 107 -3.08 20.21 -10.64
C TYR A 107 -3.79 20.81 -11.87
N GLU A 108 -4.26 19.95 -12.78
CA GLU A 108 -5.02 20.38 -13.98
C GLU A 108 -6.29 21.17 -13.64
N LEU A 109 -6.95 20.82 -12.53
CA LEU A 109 -8.11 21.53 -12.00
C LEU A 109 -7.75 22.81 -11.24
N GLY A 110 -6.47 23.17 -11.16
CA GLY A 110 -5.99 24.37 -10.49
C GLY A 110 -6.00 24.32 -8.96
N LEU A 111 -6.16 23.12 -8.38
CA LEU A 111 -6.15 22.95 -6.93
C LEU A 111 -4.75 23.23 -6.37
N ARG A 112 -4.68 23.96 -5.25
CA ARG A 112 -3.42 24.36 -4.63
C ARG A 112 -3.19 23.73 -3.25
N ARG A 113 -4.21 23.10 -2.69
CA ARG A 113 -4.17 22.45 -1.38
C ARG A 113 -4.90 21.11 -1.47
N VAL A 114 -4.18 20.01 -1.31
CA VAL A 114 -4.71 18.64 -1.47
C VAL A 114 -4.31 17.78 -0.28
N SER A 115 -5.29 17.09 0.32
CA SER A 115 -5.07 15.99 1.26
C SER A 115 -5.18 14.69 0.47
N ALA A 116 -4.04 14.08 0.15
CA ALA A 116 -3.96 12.81 -0.57
C ALA A 116 -3.98 11.64 0.41
N ARG A 117 -4.94 10.75 0.27
CA ARG A 117 -5.27 9.66 1.20
C ARG A 117 -5.12 8.30 0.52
N SER A 118 -4.44 7.39 1.19
CA SER A 118 -4.30 5.98 0.78
C SER A 118 -4.26 5.07 2.00
N ASP A 119 -4.69 3.83 1.84
CA ASP A 119 -4.53 2.79 2.85
C ASP A 119 -3.21 1.99 2.69
N SER A 120 -2.41 2.33 1.68
CA SER A 120 -1.05 1.83 1.52
C SER A 120 -0.08 2.52 2.49
N ARG A 121 0.23 1.85 3.61
CA ARG A 121 1.22 2.35 4.58
C ARG A 121 2.60 2.54 3.96
N LEU A 122 2.95 1.68 3.00
CA LEU A 122 4.25 1.73 2.35
C LEU A 122 4.35 2.97 1.45
N LEU A 123 3.33 3.24 0.63
CA LEU A 123 3.27 4.44 -0.20
C LEU A 123 3.39 5.70 0.65
N ILE A 124 2.55 5.84 1.68
CA ILE A 124 2.55 7.04 2.53
C ILE A 124 3.90 7.23 3.24
N ALA A 125 4.49 6.16 3.79
CA ALA A 125 5.80 6.25 4.45
C ALA A 125 6.94 6.63 3.48
N HIS A 126 6.83 6.28 2.20
CA HIS A 126 7.80 6.67 1.17
C HIS A 126 7.65 8.14 0.80
N VAL A 127 6.45 8.59 0.43
CA VAL A 127 6.23 10.00 -0.02
C VAL A 127 6.39 11.02 1.11
N ASP A 128 6.28 10.60 2.38
CA ASP A 128 6.62 11.41 3.56
C ASP A 128 8.11 11.36 3.93
N GLY A 129 8.93 10.58 3.18
CA GLY A 129 10.36 10.44 3.45
C GLY A 129 10.70 9.64 4.72
N GLU A 130 9.73 8.94 5.31
CA GLU A 130 9.97 8.09 6.49
C GLU A 130 10.67 6.77 6.16
N ARG A 131 10.67 6.36 4.89
CA ARG A 131 11.29 5.12 4.39
C ARG A 131 12.01 5.33 3.07
N ASN A 132 13.12 4.62 2.90
CA ASN A 132 13.86 4.62 1.64
C ASN A 132 13.25 3.65 0.63
N ILE A 133 13.11 4.12 -0.60
CA ILE A 133 12.69 3.33 -1.76
C ILE A 133 13.95 2.66 -2.35
N ARG A 134 13.83 1.38 -2.70
CA ARG A 134 14.94 0.60 -3.31
C ARG A 134 14.69 0.22 -4.77
N SER A 135 13.44 0.16 -5.18
CA SER A 135 13.05 -0.16 -6.55
C SER A 135 13.33 1.04 -7.46
N PRO A 136 14.14 0.91 -8.52
CA PRO A 136 14.39 2.02 -9.46
C PRO A 136 13.09 2.60 -10.02
N ARG A 137 12.14 1.74 -10.36
CA ARG A 137 10.84 2.18 -10.91
C ARG A 137 10.01 3.00 -9.91
N LEU A 138 10.02 2.61 -8.63
CA LEU A 138 9.32 3.39 -7.60
C LEU A 138 10.04 4.70 -7.27
N ILE A 139 11.37 4.76 -7.42
CA ILE A 139 12.17 6.00 -7.27
C ILE A 139 11.78 7.01 -8.36
N GLU A 140 11.63 6.56 -9.62
CA GLU A 140 11.17 7.42 -10.72
C GLU A 140 9.78 7.98 -10.43
N LEU A 141 8.83 7.13 -10.05
CA LEU A 141 7.46 7.55 -9.73
C LEU A 141 7.39 8.49 -8.52
N GLU A 142 8.23 8.27 -7.51
CA GLU A 142 8.32 9.16 -6.35
C GLU A 142 8.87 10.55 -6.74
N ALA A 143 9.84 10.60 -7.65
CA ALA A 143 10.34 11.87 -8.18
C ALA A 143 9.23 12.65 -8.93
N ASP A 144 8.42 11.96 -9.75
CA ASP A 144 7.28 12.56 -10.45
C ASP A 144 6.21 13.05 -9.45
N ILE A 145 5.94 12.29 -8.39
CA ILE A 145 5.01 12.69 -7.32
C ILE A 145 5.53 13.94 -6.59
N THR A 146 6.82 13.99 -6.32
CA THR A 146 7.47 15.15 -5.69
C THR A 146 7.38 16.39 -6.55
N ASP A 147 7.59 16.27 -7.88
CA ASP A 147 7.40 17.37 -8.82
C ASP A 147 5.94 17.87 -8.83
N MET A 148 4.95 16.96 -8.88
CA MET A 148 3.55 17.33 -8.79
C MET A 148 3.20 18.02 -7.46
N ARG A 149 3.74 17.54 -6.34
CA ARG A 149 3.59 18.18 -5.04
C ARG A 149 4.09 19.62 -5.06
N MET A 150 5.25 19.88 -5.65
CA MET A 150 5.80 21.24 -5.79
C MET A 150 4.93 22.14 -6.68
N ARG A 151 4.39 21.62 -7.78
CA ARG A 151 3.51 22.36 -8.69
C ARG A 151 2.16 22.71 -8.06
N ILE A 152 1.57 21.79 -7.30
CA ILE A 152 0.33 22.03 -6.55
C ILE A 152 0.55 23.08 -5.46
N GLY A 153 1.60 22.95 -4.67
CA GLY A 153 1.97 23.82 -3.56
C GLY A 153 1.84 23.14 -2.21
N THR A 154 0.64 22.88 -1.71
CA THR A 154 0.46 22.17 -0.43
C THR A 154 -0.21 20.82 -0.64
N VAL A 155 0.54 19.75 -0.46
CA VAL A 155 0.01 18.38 -0.46
C VAL A 155 0.33 17.73 0.88
N LEU A 156 -0.70 17.24 1.55
CA LEU A 156 -0.59 16.41 2.75
C LEU A 156 -0.86 14.96 2.37
N PHE A 157 0.02 14.07 2.78
CA PHE A 157 -0.19 12.64 2.60
C PHE A 157 -0.74 12.04 3.89
N GLU A 158 -1.82 11.27 3.80
CA GLU A 158 -2.49 10.70 4.96
C GLU A 158 -2.78 9.21 4.74
N TRP A 159 -2.29 8.38 5.66
CA TRP A 159 -2.74 7.01 5.71
C TRP A 159 -4.13 6.93 6.32
N ILE A 160 -5.03 6.19 5.65
CA ILE A 160 -6.38 5.89 6.15
C ILE A 160 -6.59 4.35 6.21
N PRO A 161 -7.48 3.85 7.06
CA PRO A 161 -7.83 2.44 7.04
C PRO A 161 -8.58 2.08 5.75
N ALA A 162 -8.43 0.83 5.25
CA ALA A 162 -9.03 0.36 3.99
C ALA A 162 -10.55 0.59 3.94
N VAL A 163 -11.26 0.47 5.08
CA VAL A 163 -12.70 0.76 5.15
C VAL A 163 -13.04 2.21 4.79
N ALA A 164 -12.13 3.15 5.03
CA ALA A 164 -12.29 4.55 4.68
C ALA A 164 -11.87 4.86 3.22
N ASN A 165 -11.21 3.91 2.53
CA ASN A 165 -10.79 4.01 1.13
C ASN A 165 -11.70 3.20 0.17
N GLY A 166 -12.87 2.79 0.63
CA GLY A 166 -13.74 1.85 -0.08
C GLY A 166 -14.20 2.31 -1.47
N GLU A 167 -14.30 3.61 -1.73
CA GLU A 167 -14.66 4.11 -3.07
C GLU A 167 -13.51 3.94 -4.07
N ALA A 168 -12.28 4.27 -3.69
CA ALA A 168 -11.11 4.06 -4.53
C ALA A 168 -10.91 2.55 -4.81
N HIS A 169 -11.07 1.69 -3.80
CA HIS A 169 -11.04 0.23 -3.98
C HIS A 169 -12.07 -0.26 -5.00
N ARG A 170 -13.32 0.25 -4.96
CA ARG A 170 -14.35 -0.13 -5.94
C ARG A 170 -13.99 0.29 -7.37
N LEU A 171 -13.36 1.43 -7.54
CA LEU A 171 -12.87 1.90 -8.83
C LEU A 171 -11.80 0.97 -9.40
N VAL A 172 -10.81 0.58 -8.61
CA VAL A 172 -9.77 -0.38 -8.99
C VAL A 172 -10.36 -1.76 -9.31
N ALA A 173 -11.25 -2.28 -8.46
CA ALA A 173 -11.90 -3.57 -8.68
C ALA A 173 -12.66 -3.59 -10.01
N LYS A 174 -13.45 -2.54 -10.30
CA LYS A 174 -14.18 -2.39 -11.56
C LYS A 174 -13.25 -2.35 -12.78
N ALA A 175 -12.13 -1.64 -12.70
CA ALA A 175 -11.16 -1.56 -13.79
C ALA A 175 -10.47 -2.92 -14.04
N LEU A 176 -10.20 -3.71 -12.98
CA LEU A 176 -9.65 -5.06 -13.09
C LEU A 176 -10.64 -6.10 -13.66
N GLU A 177 -11.92 -5.85 -13.62
CA GLU A 177 -12.97 -6.73 -14.17
C GLU A 177 -13.28 -6.42 -15.63
N SER A 178 -12.95 -5.21 -16.11
CA SER A 178 -13.17 -4.83 -17.50
C SER A 178 -12.24 -5.63 -18.42
N PRO A 179 -12.74 -6.27 -19.49
CA PRO A 179 -11.90 -6.95 -20.47
C PRO A 179 -10.97 -5.93 -21.13
N GLN A 180 -9.69 -6.29 -21.21
CA GLN A 180 -8.66 -5.55 -21.97
C GLN A 180 -8.77 -5.86 -23.44
#